data_03cbcf79a963a2cf41a50b21fc20912e
#
_entry.id   03cbcf79a963a2cf41a50b21fc20912e
#
_cell.length_a   1.000
_cell.length_b   1.000
_cell.length_c   1.000
_cell.angle_alpha   90.00
_cell.angle_beta   90.00
_cell.angle_gamma   90.00
#
_symmetry.space_group_name_H-M   'P 1'
#
loop_
_entity.id
_entity.type
_entity.pdbx_description
1 polymer ?
#
loop_
_entity_poly.entity_id
_entity_poly.type
_entity_poly.pdbx_seq_one_letter_code
_entity_poly.pdbx_strand_id
1 'polypeptide(L)'
;KNSDVFSEYIRAKNITGIQHFCFAYHGPANKNGISGGKPAPKFIIDYGDIKLSINTHSVGAFCYYSKEVLNKVGIIDEKFVNAFEHVEHSYRIAKAGYTTPYWNWSDLANSTDYLDEIECSEKSSTIRPRKDWQKNIENAALYFKEKHGVLPAWQNCVPNTSEADVKSIMKDIFKKHLKNSP
;
A
#
# COMPACT_ATOMS: atom_id res chain seq x y z
N LYS A 1 13.16 17.44 -3.38
CA LYS A 1 14.09 16.50 -4.00
C LYS A 1 13.93 16.54 -5.53
N ASN A 2 15.05 16.46 -6.28
CA ASN A 2 15.11 16.84 -7.70
C ASN A 2 14.62 15.79 -8.70
N SER A 3 13.96 14.73 -8.31
CA SER A 3 13.51 13.68 -9.20
C SER A 3 12.00 13.67 -9.31
N ASP A 4 11.50 13.41 -10.49
CA ASP A 4 10.07 13.19 -10.69
C ASP A 4 9.65 11.86 -10.03
N VAL A 5 9.05 11.97 -8.87
CA VAL A 5 8.57 10.83 -8.09
C VAL A 5 7.62 9.94 -8.89
N PHE A 6 6.78 10.53 -9.74
CA PHE A 6 5.84 9.78 -10.55
C PHE A 6 6.54 8.91 -11.60
N SER A 7 7.58 9.44 -12.23
CA SER A 7 8.39 8.69 -13.19
C SER A 7 9.03 7.45 -12.56
N GLU A 8 9.47 7.53 -11.30
CA GLU A 8 10.05 6.37 -10.62
C GLU A 8 9.00 5.29 -10.28
N TYR A 9 7.80 5.67 -9.85
CA TYR A 9 6.72 4.70 -9.65
C TYR A 9 6.22 4.11 -10.97
N ILE A 10 6.15 4.90 -12.05
CA ILE A 10 5.85 4.40 -13.40
C ILE A 10 6.93 3.41 -13.87
N ARG A 11 8.21 3.74 -13.66
CA ARG A 11 9.34 2.87 -13.98
C ARG A 11 9.27 1.56 -13.20
N ALA A 12 8.99 1.62 -11.89
CA ALA A 12 8.81 0.44 -11.06
C ALA A 12 7.66 -0.44 -11.57
N LYS A 13 6.51 0.16 -11.88
CA LYS A 13 5.38 -0.54 -12.49
C LYS A 13 5.76 -1.22 -13.80
N ASN A 14 6.48 -0.53 -14.67
CA ASN A 14 6.89 -1.07 -15.97
C ASN A 14 7.91 -2.22 -15.85
N ILE A 15 8.77 -2.21 -14.85
CA ILE A 15 9.73 -3.28 -14.60
C ILE A 15 9.07 -4.47 -13.89
N THR A 16 8.28 -4.22 -12.86
CA THR A 16 7.81 -5.28 -11.94
C THR A 16 6.43 -5.85 -12.27
N GLY A 17 5.61 -5.09 -13.01
CA GLY A 17 4.20 -5.39 -13.26
C GLY A 17 3.28 -5.06 -12.08
N ILE A 18 3.82 -4.57 -10.96
CA ILE A 18 3.03 -4.14 -9.80
C ILE A 18 2.32 -2.82 -10.17
N GLN A 19 1.01 -2.76 -9.97
CA GLN A 19 0.17 -1.66 -10.42
C GLN A 19 -0.18 -0.66 -9.31
N HIS A 20 0.18 -0.97 -8.07
CA HIS A 20 -0.14 -0.18 -6.89
C HIS A 20 1.00 -0.22 -5.88
N PHE A 21 1.40 0.96 -5.40
CA PHE A 21 2.39 1.14 -4.36
C PHE A 21 1.87 2.09 -3.29
N CYS A 22 2.30 1.88 -2.05
CA CYS A 22 2.03 2.74 -0.91
C CYS A 22 3.33 3.28 -0.35
N PHE A 23 3.46 4.60 -0.19
CA PHE A 23 4.60 5.17 0.52
C PHE A 23 4.57 4.72 1.98
N ALA A 24 5.41 3.76 2.28
CA ALA A 24 5.36 3.07 3.55
C ALA A 24 6.14 3.77 4.67
N TYR A 25 7.00 4.73 4.32
CA TYR A 25 7.88 5.39 5.28
C TYR A 25 7.17 6.45 6.15
N HIS A 26 5.90 6.69 5.94
CA HIS A 26 5.08 7.59 6.75
C HIS A 26 4.68 6.92 8.07
N GLY A 27 4.91 7.61 9.18
CA GLY A 27 4.54 7.14 10.52
C GLY A 27 5.50 6.11 11.14
N PRO A 28 5.35 5.81 12.42
CA PRO A 28 6.25 4.93 13.17
C PRO A 28 6.06 3.44 12.86
N ALA A 29 4.93 3.04 12.29
CA ALA A 29 4.56 1.63 12.14
C ALA A 29 5.46 0.84 11.18
N ASN A 30 6.08 1.51 10.19
CA ASN A 30 7.02 0.92 9.24
C ASN A 30 8.47 1.37 9.48
N LYS A 31 8.74 1.94 10.64
CA LYS A 31 10.07 2.37 11.08
C LYS A 31 10.53 1.52 12.25
N ASN A 32 11.83 1.53 12.54
CA ASN A 32 12.38 0.84 13.69
C ASN A 32 12.12 1.62 15.00
N GLY A 33 10.87 1.76 15.33
CA GLY A 33 10.40 2.06 16.67
C GLY A 33 9.96 3.48 16.98
N ILE A 34 10.45 4.55 16.34
CA ILE A 34 10.13 5.92 16.78
C ILE A 34 9.92 6.85 15.57
N SER A 35 9.14 7.92 15.75
CA SER A 35 9.09 9.05 14.81
C SER A 35 10.51 9.51 14.47
N GLY A 36 10.87 9.55 13.21
CA GLY A 36 12.23 9.81 12.76
C GLY A 36 13.14 8.58 12.62
N GLY A 37 12.67 7.39 12.97
CA GLY A 37 13.42 6.15 12.75
C GLY A 37 13.61 5.82 11.27
N LYS A 38 14.53 4.89 10.98
CA LYS A 38 14.80 4.42 9.63
C LYS A 38 13.69 3.46 9.15
N PRO A 39 13.45 3.35 7.82
CA PRO A 39 12.56 2.33 7.27
C PRO A 39 12.93 0.93 7.75
N ALA A 40 11.92 0.16 8.15
CA ALA A 40 12.06 -1.21 8.62
C ALA A 40 11.08 -2.13 7.86
N PRO A 41 11.32 -2.38 6.58
CA PRO A 41 10.48 -3.29 5.81
C PRO A 41 10.61 -4.72 6.34
N LYS A 42 9.59 -5.55 6.10
CA LYS A 42 9.65 -6.99 6.38
C LYS A 42 10.81 -7.63 5.62
N PHE A 43 10.94 -7.30 4.34
CA PHE A 43 12.00 -7.75 3.44
C PHE A 43 12.05 -6.89 2.17
N ILE A 44 13.10 -7.08 1.38
CA ILE A 44 13.32 -6.44 0.09
C ILE A 44 13.22 -7.48 -1.02
N ILE A 45 12.60 -7.12 -2.14
CA ILE A 45 12.63 -7.89 -3.38
C ILE A 45 13.43 -7.12 -4.42
N ASP A 46 14.44 -7.78 -4.98
CA ASP A 46 15.34 -7.20 -5.97
C ASP A 46 14.93 -7.64 -7.39
N TYR A 47 14.67 -6.68 -8.26
CA TYR A 47 14.36 -6.87 -9.68
C TYR A 47 15.53 -6.38 -10.59
N GLY A 48 16.72 -6.23 -10.03
CA GLY A 48 17.88 -5.67 -10.71
C GLY A 48 17.88 -4.14 -10.64
N ASP A 49 17.23 -3.51 -11.58
CA ASP A 49 17.18 -2.03 -11.70
C ASP A 49 16.26 -1.36 -10.67
N ILE A 50 15.36 -2.12 -10.06
CA ILE A 50 14.41 -1.64 -9.05
C ILE A 50 14.40 -2.62 -7.87
N LYS A 51 14.38 -2.05 -6.66
CA LYS A 51 14.15 -2.81 -5.44
C LYS A 51 12.85 -2.36 -4.78
N LEU A 52 12.02 -3.32 -4.41
CA LEU A 52 10.79 -3.06 -3.67
C LEU A 52 10.94 -3.47 -2.22
N SER A 53 10.52 -2.60 -1.32
CA SER A 53 10.33 -2.90 0.09
C SER A 53 8.93 -3.44 0.34
N ILE A 54 8.79 -4.47 1.15
CA ILE A 54 7.51 -5.01 1.59
C ILE A 54 7.30 -4.64 3.05
N ASN A 55 6.21 -3.94 3.31
CA ASN A 55 5.95 -3.29 4.58
C ASN A 55 4.69 -3.85 5.25
N THR A 56 4.61 -3.66 6.59
CA THR A 56 3.52 -4.20 7.41
C THR A 56 2.26 -3.33 7.34
N HIS A 57 2.41 -2.02 7.18
CA HIS A 57 1.30 -1.08 7.25
C HIS A 57 1.18 -0.26 5.97
N SER A 58 -0.06 -0.05 5.53
CA SER A 58 -0.39 0.96 4.53
C SER A 58 -0.73 2.27 5.23
N VAL A 59 -0.17 3.35 4.71
CA VAL A 59 -0.48 4.70 5.17
C VAL A 59 -1.03 5.48 3.99
N GLY A 60 -2.21 6.05 4.15
CA GLY A 60 -2.93 6.76 3.07
C GLY A 60 -2.34 8.11 2.65
N ALA A 61 -1.14 8.48 3.16
CA ALA A 61 -0.51 9.76 2.85
C ALA A 61 -0.09 9.89 1.38
N PHE A 62 0.37 8.79 0.78
CA PHE A 62 0.68 8.72 -0.64
C PHE A 62 0.47 7.27 -1.13
N CYS A 63 -0.34 7.14 -2.16
CA CYS A 63 -0.55 5.89 -2.88
C CYS A 63 -0.46 6.12 -4.38
N TYR A 64 0.31 5.30 -5.05
CA TYR A 64 0.35 5.25 -6.52
C TYR A 64 -0.62 4.18 -7.02
N TYR A 65 -1.42 4.53 -8.00
CA TYR A 65 -2.30 3.64 -8.74
C TYR A 65 -2.07 3.83 -10.24
N SER A 66 -1.84 2.76 -10.98
CA SER A 66 -1.76 2.88 -12.44
C SER A 66 -3.15 3.13 -13.04
N LYS A 67 -3.20 3.81 -14.19
CA LYS A 67 -4.44 3.97 -14.96
C LYS A 67 -5.07 2.63 -15.30
N GLU A 68 -4.24 1.63 -15.59
CA GLU A 68 -4.70 0.28 -15.92
C GLU A 68 -5.47 -0.36 -14.77
N VAL A 69 -4.94 -0.31 -13.54
CA VAL A 69 -5.60 -0.89 -12.38
C VAL A 69 -6.89 -0.13 -12.01
N LEU A 70 -6.90 1.19 -12.15
CA LEU A 70 -8.12 1.98 -11.94
C LEU A 70 -9.23 1.61 -12.92
N ASN A 71 -8.89 1.35 -14.18
CA ASN A 71 -9.85 0.90 -15.19
C ASN A 71 -10.39 -0.51 -14.90
N LYS A 72 -9.62 -1.39 -14.25
CA LYS A 72 -10.00 -2.79 -13.95
C LYS A 72 -10.74 -2.94 -12.64
N VAL A 73 -10.31 -2.23 -11.61
CA VAL A 73 -10.79 -2.39 -10.23
C VAL A 73 -11.76 -1.28 -9.84
N GLY A 74 -11.74 -0.17 -10.58
CA GLY A 74 -12.48 1.06 -10.25
C GLY A 74 -11.72 1.97 -9.30
N ILE A 75 -12.32 3.12 -9.01
CA ILE A 75 -11.78 4.13 -8.10
C ILE A 75 -12.10 3.81 -6.64
N ILE A 76 -11.64 4.67 -5.73
CA ILE A 76 -11.98 4.60 -4.29
C ILE A 76 -13.51 4.65 -4.10
N ASP A 77 -14.01 3.83 -3.20
CA ASP A 77 -15.43 3.79 -2.85
C ASP A 77 -15.76 4.92 -1.87
N GLU A 78 -16.60 5.85 -2.31
CA GLU A 78 -16.98 7.07 -1.56
C GLU A 78 -17.78 6.80 -0.28
N LYS A 79 -18.27 5.58 -0.08
CA LYS A 79 -18.93 5.19 1.17
C LYS A 79 -17.97 5.09 2.35
N PHE A 80 -16.66 4.97 2.07
CA PHE A 80 -15.64 5.05 3.11
C PHE A 80 -15.31 6.51 3.41
N VAL A 81 -15.73 6.99 4.58
CA VAL A 81 -15.55 8.40 4.98
C VAL A 81 -14.42 8.53 5.98
N ASN A 82 -13.27 9.01 5.53
CA ASN A 82 -12.08 9.28 6.36
C ASN A 82 -11.55 8.05 7.15
N ALA A 83 -11.88 6.83 6.69
CA ALA A 83 -11.42 5.59 7.30
C ALA A 83 -11.48 4.45 6.29
N PHE A 84 -10.39 3.70 6.16
CA PHE A 84 -10.24 2.50 5.34
C PHE A 84 -10.45 2.66 3.82
N GLU A 85 -10.64 3.86 3.28
CA GLU A 85 -10.84 4.10 1.84
C GLU A 85 -9.67 3.58 0.99
N HIS A 86 -8.45 3.93 1.36
CA HIS A 86 -7.24 3.46 0.67
C HIS A 86 -6.94 1.97 0.95
N VAL A 87 -7.29 1.50 2.15
CA VAL A 87 -7.11 0.09 2.55
C VAL A 87 -8.06 -0.80 1.74
N GLU A 88 -9.32 -0.41 1.60
CA GLU A 88 -10.33 -1.13 0.81
C GLU A 88 -9.94 -1.17 -0.67
N HIS A 89 -9.51 -0.04 -1.22
CA HIS A 89 -9.08 0.03 -2.60
C HIS A 89 -7.88 -0.90 -2.85
N SER A 90 -6.88 -0.85 -1.97
CA SER A 90 -5.72 -1.74 -2.02
C SER A 90 -6.11 -3.22 -1.89
N TYR A 91 -7.10 -3.53 -1.05
CA TYR A 91 -7.63 -4.90 -0.91
C TYR A 91 -8.23 -5.41 -2.22
N ARG A 92 -9.05 -4.60 -2.92
CA ARG A 92 -9.61 -4.96 -4.23
C ARG A 92 -8.51 -5.18 -5.26
N ILE A 93 -7.49 -4.33 -5.28
CA ILE A 93 -6.35 -4.43 -6.19
C ILE A 93 -5.54 -5.71 -5.91
N ALA A 94 -5.27 -6.02 -4.64
CA ALA A 94 -4.59 -7.24 -4.25
C ALA A 94 -5.39 -8.49 -4.61
N LYS A 95 -6.70 -8.49 -4.34
CA LYS A 95 -7.59 -9.59 -4.69
C LYS A 95 -7.69 -9.82 -6.20
N ALA A 96 -7.54 -8.78 -7.00
CA ALA A 96 -7.50 -8.85 -8.45
C ALA A 96 -6.13 -9.27 -9.01
N GLY A 97 -5.10 -9.43 -8.18
CA GLY A 97 -3.77 -9.89 -8.56
C GLY A 97 -2.88 -8.84 -9.23
N TYR A 98 -3.10 -7.55 -8.96
CA TYR A 98 -2.34 -6.45 -9.54
C TYR A 98 -1.28 -5.84 -8.61
N THR A 99 -1.20 -6.31 -7.37
CA THR A 99 -0.19 -5.89 -6.39
C THR A 99 0.14 -7.06 -5.45
N THR A 100 0.96 -6.81 -4.45
CA THR A 100 1.29 -7.76 -3.40
C THR A 100 0.06 -8.31 -2.70
N PRO A 101 0.12 -9.52 -2.12
CA PRO A 101 -0.96 -10.04 -1.29
C PRO A 101 -1.34 -9.05 -0.19
N TYR A 102 -2.63 -8.93 0.05
CA TYR A 102 -3.15 -8.04 1.08
C TYR A 102 -2.39 -8.15 2.40
N TRP A 103 -2.13 -7.02 3.04
CA TRP A 103 -1.31 -6.85 4.23
C TRP A 103 0.20 -7.02 4.04
N ASN A 104 0.65 -7.03 2.79
CA ASN A 104 2.06 -6.92 2.42
C ASN A 104 2.18 -5.75 1.44
N TRP A 105 2.50 -4.59 1.95
CA TRP A 105 2.43 -3.34 1.20
C TRP A 105 3.74 -3.07 0.49
N SER A 106 3.70 -2.97 -0.83
CA SER A 106 4.86 -2.67 -1.65
C SER A 106 5.11 -1.17 -1.74
N ASP A 107 6.39 -0.81 -1.67
CA ASP A 107 6.91 0.53 -1.94
C ASP A 107 8.26 0.42 -2.65
N LEU A 108 8.74 1.53 -3.23
CA LEU A 108 10.14 1.62 -3.64
C LEU A 108 11.05 1.53 -2.41
N ALA A 109 12.09 0.70 -2.47
CA ALA A 109 13.01 0.57 -1.34
C ALA A 109 13.77 1.87 -1.03
N ASN A 110 13.87 2.75 -2.02
CA ASN A 110 14.46 4.08 -1.92
C ASN A 110 13.43 5.22 -2.03
N SER A 111 12.18 4.99 -1.69
CA SER A 111 11.11 6.02 -1.76
C SER A 111 11.44 7.30 -0.99
N THR A 112 12.28 7.19 0.06
CA THR A 112 12.76 8.34 0.83
C THR A 112 13.72 9.26 0.06
N ASP A 113 14.23 8.85 -1.09
CA ASP A 113 15.01 9.72 -1.98
C ASP A 113 14.10 10.74 -2.68
N TYR A 114 12.82 10.42 -2.84
CA TYR A 114 11.82 11.19 -3.57
C TYR A 114 10.78 11.85 -2.67
N LEU A 115 10.33 11.12 -1.64
CA LEU A 115 9.30 11.55 -0.71
C LEU A 115 9.91 11.78 0.66
N ASP A 116 9.36 12.75 1.38
CA ASP A 116 9.78 13.08 2.73
C ASP A 116 8.57 13.22 3.64
N GLU A 117 8.73 12.82 4.90
CA GLU A 117 7.72 13.03 5.92
C GLU A 117 8.05 14.33 6.67
N ILE A 118 7.21 15.34 6.49
CA ILE A 118 7.41 16.63 7.14
C ILE A 118 7.04 16.54 8.62
N GLU A 119 5.91 15.96 8.92
CA GLU A 119 5.44 15.77 10.29
C GLU A 119 4.53 14.55 10.40
N CYS A 120 4.76 13.71 11.40
CA CYS A 120 3.90 12.57 11.71
C CYS A 120 3.57 12.54 13.20
N SER A 121 2.69 13.42 13.63
CA SER A 121 2.16 13.41 14.99
C SER A 121 0.63 13.29 14.95
N GLU A 122 0.05 12.76 16.02
CA GLU A 122 -1.41 12.76 16.17
C GLU A 122 -1.98 14.18 16.20
N LYS A 123 -1.18 15.15 16.66
CA LYS A 123 -1.56 16.56 16.74
C LYS A 123 -1.64 17.24 15.38
N SER A 124 -0.88 16.78 14.39
CA SER A 124 -0.90 17.31 13.02
C SER A 124 -2.03 16.72 12.15
N SER A 125 -2.68 15.66 12.61
CA SER A 125 -3.80 15.06 11.89
C SER A 125 -5.00 16.00 11.84
N THR A 126 -5.52 16.24 10.63
CA THR A 126 -6.76 17.01 10.42
C THR A 126 -8.01 16.16 10.61
N ILE A 127 -7.87 14.84 10.70
CA ILE A 127 -8.98 13.87 10.73
C ILE A 127 -9.21 13.33 12.14
N ARG A 128 -8.15 12.89 12.83
CA ARG A 128 -8.24 12.26 14.17
C ARG A 128 -8.92 13.12 15.25
N PRO A 129 -8.76 14.44 15.30
CA PRO A 129 -9.45 15.28 16.28
C PRO A 129 -10.95 15.46 16.03
N ARG A 130 -11.49 14.97 14.93
CA ARG A 130 -12.92 15.12 14.60
C ARG A 130 -13.76 14.24 15.52
N LYS A 131 -14.86 14.79 16.00
CA LYS A 131 -15.77 14.10 16.93
C LYS A 131 -16.39 12.81 16.36
N ASP A 132 -16.52 12.75 15.03
CA ASP A 132 -17.10 11.63 14.28
C ASP A 132 -16.06 10.59 13.83
N TRP A 133 -14.76 10.82 14.07
CA TRP A 133 -13.70 9.96 13.56
C TRP A 133 -13.82 8.50 14.03
N GLN A 134 -14.04 8.27 15.34
CA GLN A 134 -14.20 6.92 15.87
C GLN A 134 -15.41 6.20 15.27
N LYS A 135 -16.53 6.91 15.13
CA LYS A 135 -17.73 6.38 14.50
C LYS A 135 -17.52 6.05 13.02
N ASN A 136 -16.75 6.88 12.32
CA ASN A 136 -16.41 6.62 10.91
C ASN A 136 -15.55 5.35 10.77
N ILE A 137 -14.59 5.11 11.67
CA ILE A 137 -13.80 3.88 11.68
C ILE A 137 -14.70 2.65 11.88
N GLU A 138 -15.61 2.69 12.85
CA GLU A 138 -16.52 1.59 13.16
C GLU A 138 -17.45 1.29 11.96
N ASN A 139 -18.08 2.33 11.42
CA ASN A 139 -18.95 2.21 10.25
C ASN A 139 -18.20 1.68 9.02
N ALA A 140 -16.99 2.20 8.77
CA ALA A 140 -16.17 1.75 7.66
C ALA A 140 -15.71 0.30 7.82
N ALA A 141 -15.38 -0.14 9.03
CA ALA A 141 -15.04 -1.54 9.30
C ALA A 141 -16.23 -2.48 9.08
N LEU A 142 -17.42 -2.09 9.52
CA LEU A 142 -18.65 -2.85 9.30
C LEU A 142 -18.99 -2.92 7.80
N TYR A 143 -18.93 -1.82 7.09
CA TYR A 143 -19.18 -1.78 5.66
C TYR A 143 -18.14 -2.61 4.87
N PHE A 144 -16.87 -2.56 5.26
CA PHE A 144 -15.84 -3.42 4.67
C PHE A 144 -16.18 -4.90 4.87
N LYS A 145 -16.61 -5.29 6.07
CA LYS A 145 -17.03 -6.65 6.38
C LYS A 145 -18.26 -7.07 5.58
N GLU A 146 -19.25 -6.21 5.45
CA GLU A 146 -20.44 -6.45 4.63
C GLU A 146 -20.06 -6.70 3.16
N LYS A 147 -19.18 -5.87 2.63
CA LYS A 147 -18.76 -5.89 1.22
C LYS A 147 -17.84 -7.07 0.88
N HIS A 148 -16.96 -7.46 1.78
CA HIS A 148 -15.86 -8.41 1.51
C HIS A 148 -15.91 -9.69 2.35
N GLY A 149 -16.80 -9.79 3.33
CA GLY A 149 -16.89 -10.94 4.23
C GLY A 149 -15.82 -11.00 5.31
N VAL A 150 -14.88 -10.05 5.34
CA VAL A 150 -13.76 -9.98 6.28
C VAL A 150 -13.60 -8.58 6.85
N LEU A 151 -13.00 -8.44 8.02
CA LEU A 151 -12.67 -7.12 8.57
C LEU A 151 -11.43 -6.52 7.89
N PRO A 152 -11.31 -5.17 7.80
CA PRO A 152 -10.27 -4.51 7.02
C PRO A 152 -8.85 -4.68 7.56
N ALA A 153 -8.72 -4.83 8.84
CA ALA A 153 -7.42 -5.00 9.48
C ALA A 153 -7.64 -5.57 10.86
N TRP A 154 -6.96 -6.44 11.30
CA TRP A 154 -6.68 -6.86 12.66
C TRP A 154 -6.46 -8.37 12.70
N GLN A 155 -5.58 -8.73 13.47
CA GLN A 155 -4.92 -9.98 13.87
C GLN A 155 -5.48 -11.33 13.35
N ASN A 156 -6.77 -11.45 13.09
CA ASN A 156 -7.40 -12.70 12.66
C ASN A 156 -7.88 -12.71 11.20
N CYS A 157 -7.75 -11.61 10.49
CA CYS A 157 -8.28 -11.45 9.13
C CYS A 157 -7.18 -11.26 8.08
N VAL A 158 -5.94 -11.17 8.52
CA VAL A 158 -4.77 -11.06 7.65
C VAL A 158 -4.32 -12.47 7.32
N PRO A 159 -4.27 -12.85 6.04
CA PRO A 159 -3.63 -14.10 5.65
C PRO A 159 -2.22 -14.14 6.22
N ASN A 160 -1.88 -15.18 6.95
CA ASN A 160 -0.49 -15.40 7.37
C ASN A 160 0.34 -15.81 6.15
N THR A 161 0.61 -14.82 5.31
CA THR A 161 1.34 -15.02 4.05
C THR A 161 2.83 -14.99 4.37
N SER A 162 3.49 -16.08 4.20
CA SER A 162 4.94 -16.17 4.39
C SER A 162 5.70 -15.29 3.39
N GLU A 163 6.93 -14.95 3.70
CA GLU A 163 7.81 -14.23 2.75
C GLU A 163 7.95 -15.01 1.43
N ALA A 164 8.05 -16.33 1.50
CA ALA A 164 8.16 -17.20 0.34
C ALA A 164 6.91 -17.11 -0.55
N ASP A 165 5.71 -17.09 0.05
CA ASP A 165 4.45 -16.95 -0.69
C ASP A 165 4.35 -15.58 -1.35
N VAL A 166 4.70 -14.51 -0.65
CA VAL A 166 4.72 -13.15 -1.22
C VAL A 166 5.66 -13.09 -2.41
N LYS A 167 6.89 -13.58 -2.26
CA LYS A 167 7.88 -13.63 -3.35
C LYS A 167 7.40 -14.46 -4.54
N SER A 168 6.73 -15.59 -4.28
CA SER A 168 6.15 -16.43 -5.35
C SER A 168 5.07 -15.69 -6.13
N ILE A 169 4.12 -15.07 -5.44
CA ILE A 169 3.04 -14.28 -6.06
C ILE A 169 3.61 -13.13 -6.88
N MET A 170 4.56 -12.38 -6.33
CA MET A 170 5.20 -11.27 -7.06
C MET A 170 5.97 -11.74 -8.29
N LYS A 171 6.63 -12.89 -8.21
CA LYS A 171 7.27 -13.53 -9.37
C LYS A 171 6.27 -13.91 -10.46
N ASP A 172 5.08 -14.36 -10.08
CA ASP A 172 4.03 -14.71 -11.04
C ASP A 172 3.41 -13.46 -11.69
N ILE A 173 3.24 -12.38 -10.93
CA ILE A 173 2.84 -11.07 -11.48
C ILE A 173 3.87 -10.59 -12.51
N PHE A 174 5.14 -10.64 -12.16
CA PHE A 174 6.26 -10.26 -13.05
C PHE A 174 6.28 -11.09 -14.33
N LYS A 175 6.17 -12.42 -14.24
CA LYS A 175 6.11 -13.31 -15.41
C LYS A 175 4.93 -13.01 -16.33
N LYS A 176 3.74 -12.75 -15.75
CA LYS A 176 2.56 -12.36 -16.52
C LYS A 176 2.76 -11.01 -17.20
N HIS A 177 3.38 -10.08 -16.50
CA HIS A 177 3.70 -8.77 -17.06
C HIS A 177 4.64 -8.88 -18.27
N LEU A 178 5.73 -9.63 -18.17
CA LEU A 178 6.67 -9.85 -19.28
C LEU A 178 6.02 -10.50 -20.51
N LYS A 179 5.04 -11.41 -20.31
CA LYS A 179 4.33 -12.04 -21.42
C LYS A 179 3.36 -11.09 -22.16
N ASN A 180 2.89 -10.07 -21.46
CA ASN A 180 1.91 -9.10 -21.97
C ASN A 180 2.56 -7.77 -22.41
N SER A 181 3.86 -7.62 -22.19
CA SER A 181 4.62 -6.48 -22.68
C SER A 181 4.94 -6.69 -24.17
N PRO A 182 4.69 -5.68 -25.03
CA PRO A 182 4.92 -5.77 -26.48
C PRO A 182 6.39 -5.96 -26.82
#